data_939818296c33ee51b412c6c408dbf9a6
#
_entry.id   939818296c33ee51b412c6c408dbf9a6
#
_cell.length_a   1.000
_cell.length_b   1.000
_cell.length_c   1.000
_cell.angle_alpha   90.00
_cell.angle_beta   90.00
_cell.angle_gamma   90.00
#
_symmetry.space_group_name_H-M   'P 1'
#
loop_
_entity.id
_entity.type
_entity.pdbx_description
1 polymer ?
#
loop_
_entity_poly.entity_id
_entity_poly.type
_entity_poly.pdbx_seq_one_letter_code
_entity_poly.pdbx_strand_id
1 'polypeptide(L)'
;MADGPVMVQIKWVANPFRGDKFDEAWRPNAEAVLNYGATWWAFLRAADGRLDFTQLALFHAKLDFDRYWYSEEIAEARALASGLFQVPVLPTYHEISGIGGLAPASAVP
;
A
#
# COMPACT_ATOMS: atom_id res chain seq x y z
N MET A 1 -11.90 6.35 16.22
CA MET A 1 -12.18 5.97 14.84
C MET A 1 -13.23 4.89 14.83
N ALA A 2 -14.15 4.96 13.90
CA ALA A 2 -15.19 3.97 13.79
C ALA A 2 -14.63 2.58 13.45
N ASP A 3 -15.36 1.55 13.81
CA ASP A 3 -14.98 0.16 13.53
C ASP A 3 -15.28 -0.26 12.08
N GLY A 4 -15.53 0.69 11.20
CA GLY A 4 -15.86 0.39 9.83
C GLY A 4 -14.66 0.25 8.93
N PRO A 5 -14.90 0.06 7.62
CA PRO A 5 -13.82 -0.02 6.64
C PRO A 5 -12.95 1.23 6.65
N VAL A 6 -11.68 1.02 6.38
CA VAL A 6 -10.70 2.10 6.36
C VAL A 6 -9.84 1.98 5.11
N MET A 7 -9.64 3.10 4.42
CA MET A 7 -8.66 3.18 3.34
C MET A 7 -7.34 3.63 3.93
N VAL A 8 -6.33 2.80 3.80
CA VAL A 8 -4.99 3.14 4.29
C VAL A 8 -4.16 3.63 3.12
N GLN A 9 -3.45 4.72 3.36
CA GLN A 9 -2.55 5.31 2.38
C GLN A 9 -1.15 5.38 2.96
N ILE A 10 -0.18 4.85 2.21
CA ILE A 10 1.22 4.94 2.60
C ILE A 10 1.96 5.62 1.47
N LYS A 11 2.59 6.75 1.78
CA LYS A 11 3.41 7.47 0.82
C LYS A 11 4.86 7.04 0.99
N TRP A 12 5.42 6.51 -0.10
CA TRP A 12 6.80 6.08 -0.16
C TRP A 12 7.57 7.04 -1.05
N VAL A 13 8.81 7.30 -0.70
CA VAL A 13 9.73 8.03 -1.58
C VAL A 13 10.95 7.14 -1.76
N ALA A 14 11.19 6.69 -2.98
CA ALA A 14 12.36 5.88 -3.27
C ALA A 14 13.62 6.73 -3.18
N ASN A 15 14.73 6.11 -2.83
CA ASN A 15 16.01 6.79 -2.84
C ASN A 15 16.46 7.07 -4.28
N PRO A 16 17.30 8.07 -4.51
CA PRO A 16 17.79 8.39 -5.85
C PRO A 16 18.33 7.15 -6.56
N PHE A 17 17.92 6.98 -7.82
CA PHE A 17 18.29 5.86 -8.68
C PHE A 17 17.80 4.50 -8.21
N ARG A 18 16.87 4.45 -7.22
CA ARG A 18 16.36 3.20 -6.66
C ARG A 18 14.88 2.96 -6.95
N GLY A 19 14.25 3.81 -7.78
CA GLY A 19 12.83 3.70 -8.04
C GLY A 19 12.42 2.35 -8.61
N ASP A 20 13.14 1.85 -9.61
CA ASP A 20 12.81 0.56 -10.22
C ASP A 20 13.02 -0.60 -9.23
N LYS A 21 14.09 -0.55 -8.47
CA LYS A 21 14.36 -1.59 -7.47
C LYS A 21 13.34 -1.57 -6.35
N PHE A 22 12.93 -0.39 -5.92
CA PHE A 22 11.90 -0.27 -4.89
C PHE A 22 10.57 -0.81 -5.41
N ASP A 23 10.17 -0.44 -6.62
CA ASP A 23 8.94 -0.93 -7.25
C ASP A 23 8.94 -2.46 -7.27
N GLU A 24 9.99 -3.04 -7.78
CA GLU A 24 10.10 -4.50 -7.88
C GLU A 24 10.09 -5.18 -6.51
N ALA A 25 10.82 -4.61 -5.55
CA ALA A 25 10.95 -5.20 -4.21
C ALA A 25 9.65 -5.08 -3.41
N TRP A 26 8.95 -3.95 -3.52
CA TRP A 26 7.82 -3.69 -2.63
C TRP A 26 6.46 -4.09 -3.20
N ARG A 27 6.29 -4.14 -4.51
CA ARG A 27 5.00 -4.49 -5.10
C ARG A 27 4.39 -5.77 -4.54
N PRO A 28 5.14 -6.88 -4.38
CA PRO A 28 4.56 -8.09 -3.79
C PRO A 28 4.09 -7.89 -2.34
N ASN A 29 4.77 -7.02 -1.59
CA ASN A 29 4.38 -6.72 -0.21
C ASN A 29 3.17 -5.79 -0.15
N ALA A 30 2.99 -4.93 -1.13
CA ALA A 30 1.78 -4.14 -1.24
C ALA A 30 0.58 -5.04 -1.52
N GLU A 31 0.74 -6.03 -2.38
CA GLU A 31 -0.32 -7.00 -2.68
C GLU A 31 -0.62 -7.89 -1.48
N ALA A 32 0.34 -8.15 -0.63
CA ALA A 32 0.19 -9.03 0.51
C ALA A 32 -0.87 -8.56 1.51
N VAL A 33 -1.34 -7.32 1.41
CA VAL A 33 -2.46 -6.84 2.23
C VAL A 33 -3.69 -7.73 2.10
N LEU A 34 -3.85 -8.41 0.96
CA LEU A 34 -4.96 -9.33 0.72
C LEU A 34 -4.94 -10.52 1.68
N ASN A 35 -3.79 -10.87 2.22
CA ASN A 35 -3.65 -11.95 3.19
C ASN A 35 -3.98 -11.49 4.62
N TYR A 36 -4.27 -10.21 4.80
CA TYR A 36 -4.48 -9.61 6.11
C TYR A 36 -5.83 -8.88 6.21
N GLY A 37 -6.79 -9.26 5.37
CA GLY A 37 -8.13 -8.72 5.47
C GLY A 37 -8.42 -7.53 4.57
N ALA A 38 -7.50 -7.14 3.71
CA ALA A 38 -7.81 -6.13 2.70
C ALA A 38 -8.62 -6.75 1.57
N THR A 39 -9.52 -5.97 1.01
CA THR A 39 -10.36 -6.40 -0.11
C THR A 39 -9.96 -5.75 -1.43
N TRP A 40 -9.06 -4.79 -1.37
CA TRP A 40 -8.61 -4.06 -2.54
C TRP A 40 -7.26 -3.42 -2.25
N TRP A 41 -6.43 -3.28 -3.26
CA TRP A 41 -5.13 -2.63 -3.13
C TRP A 41 -4.73 -1.94 -4.43
N ALA A 42 -3.84 -0.98 -4.32
CA ALA A 42 -3.17 -0.37 -5.46
C ALA A 42 -1.78 0.06 -5.03
N PHE A 43 -0.82 -0.05 -5.95
CA PHE A 43 0.52 0.46 -5.75
C PHE A 43 0.82 1.37 -6.93
N LEU A 44 0.85 2.67 -6.67
CA LEU A 44 0.91 3.69 -7.71
C LEU A 44 2.29 4.31 -7.73
N ARG A 45 2.79 4.54 -8.93
CA ARG A 45 4.06 5.21 -9.14
C ARG A 45 3.79 6.55 -9.84
N ALA A 46 4.49 7.61 -9.42
CA ALA A 46 4.32 8.92 -10.05
C ALA A 46 4.62 8.83 -11.55
N ALA A 47 3.68 9.32 -12.36
CA ALA A 47 3.78 9.21 -13.81
C ALA A 47 4.84 10.12 -14.42
N ASP A 48 5.27 11.14 -13.67
CA ASP A 48 6.27 12.11 -14.13
C ASP A 48 7.71 11.65 -13.88
N GLY A 49 7.90 10.41 -13.49
CA GLY A 49 9.23 9.85 -13.25
C GLY A 49 9.85 10.22 -11.91
N ARG A 50 9.11 10.93 -11.04
CA ARG A 50 9.60 11.19 -9.68
C ARG A 50 9.63 9.91 -8.87
N LEU A 51 10.27 9.99 -7.71
CA LEU A 51 10.51 8.84 -6.85
C LEU A 51 9.34 8.55 -5.90
N ASP A 52 8.21 9.20 -6.10
CA ASP A 52 7.03 9.07 -5.25
C ASP A 52 6.22 7.84 -5.62
N PHE A 53 5.85 7.06 -4.61
CA PHE A 53 4.93 5.94 -4.75
C PHE A 53 3.80 6.11 -3.74
N THR A 54 2.63 5.62 -4.09
CA THR A 54 1.48 5.64 -3.18
C THR A 54 0.92 4.23 -3.08
N GLN A 55 0.92 3.69 -1.88
CA GLN A 55 0.30 2.41 -1.59
C GLN A 55 -1.07 2.65 -0.98
N LEU A 56 -2.10 2.05 -1.57
CA LEU A 56 -3.46 2.13 -1.06
C LEU A 56 -3.97 0.73 -0.77
N ALA A 57 -4.74 0.60 0.29
CA ALA A 57 -5.39 -0.67 0.59
C ALA A 57 -6.68 -0.41 1.37
N LEU A 58 -7.71 -1.17 1.04
CA LEU A 58 -9.00 -1.09 1.72
C LEU A 58 -9.12 -2.27 2.68
N PHE A 59 -9.13 -1.98 3.97
CA PHE A 59 -9.27 -2.97 5.03
C PHE A 59 -10.67 -2.91 5.64
N HIS A 60 -11.13 -4.03 6.15
CA HIS A 60 -12.40 -4.06 6.90
C HIS A 60 -12.31 -3.26 8.20
N ALA A 61 -11.14 -3.22 8.82
CA ALA A 61 -10.91 -2.50 10.06
C ALA A 61 -9.44 -2.11 10.17
N LYS A 62 -9.18 -1.07 10.95
CA LYS A 62 -7.79 -0.62 11.19
C LYS A 62 -6.94 -1.71 11.82
N LEU A 63 -7.53 -2.55 12.66
CA LEU A 63 -6.79 -3.63 13.30
C LEU A 63 -6.19 -4.60 12.27
N ASP A 64 -6.90 -4.84 11.16
CA ASP A 64 -6.37 -5.70 10.10
C ASP A 64 -5.13 -5.09 9.47
N PHE A 65 -5.12 -3.76 9.28
CA PHE A 65 -3.92 -3.08 8.81
C PHE A 65 -2.78 -3.20 9.81
N ASP A 66 -3.06 -3.04 11.10
CA ASP A 66 -2.03 -3.18 12.12
C ASP A 66 -1.41 -4.58 12.08
N ARG A 67 -2.22 -5.60 11.89
CA ARG A 67 -1.72 -6.97 11.74
C ARG A 67 -0.79 -7.11 10.54
N TYR A 68 -1.14 -6.49 9.43
CA TYR A 68 -0.29 -6.48 8.24
C TYR A 68 1.02 -5.75 8.52
N TRP A 69 0.91 -4.50 9.00
CA TRP A 69 2.05 -3.60 9.11
C TRP A 69 3.08 -4.09 10.14
N TYR A 70 2.59 -4.68 11.23
CA TYR A 70 3.46 -5.18 12.30
C TYR A 70 3.70 -6.68 12.22
N SER A 71 3.27 -7.35 11.15
CA SER A 71 3.59 -8.75 10.97
C SER A 71 5.09 -8.94 10.82
N GLU A 72 5.58 -10.13 11.19
CA GLU A 72 6.98 -10.47 11.00
C GLU A 72 7.37 -10.39 9.53
N GLU A 73 6.50 -10.88 8.66
CA GLU A 73 6.71 -10.86 7.21
C GLU A 73 6.96 -9.45 6.68
N ILE A 74 6.10 -8.50 7.03
CA ILE A 74 6.18 -7.15 6.50
C ILE A 74 7.28 -6.34 7.21
N ALA A 75 7.51 -6.59 8.50
CA ALA A 75 8.63 -5.98 9.19
C ALA A 75 9.97 -6.40 8.57
N GLU A 76 10.12 -7.69 8.26
CA GLU A 76 11.32 -8.18 7.56
C GLU A 76 11.44 -7.61 6.16
N ALA A 77 10.32 -7.49 5.44
CA ALA A 77 10.33 -6.91 4.11
C ALA A 77 10.81 -5.46 4.13
N ARG A 78 10.36 -4.68 5.13
CA ARG A 78 10.86 -3.30 5.29
C ARG A 78 12.35 -3.28 5.58
N ALA A 79 12.81 -4.20 6.42
CA ALA A 79 14.23 -4.27 6.76
C ALA A 79 15.07 -4.62 5.51
N LEU A 80 14.62 -5.57 4.71
CA LEU A 80 15.31 -5.96 3.49
C LEU A 80 15.31 -4.86 2.44
N ALA A 81 14.24 -4.07 2.39
CA ALA A 81 14.12 -2.97 1.45
C ALA A 81 14.75 -1.67 1.97
N SER A 82 15.30 -1.66 3.18
CA SER A 82 15.95 -0.46 3.70
C SER A 82 17.09 -0.04 2.79
N GLY A 83 17.23 1.27 2.60
CA GLY A 83 18.17 1.78 1.60
C GLY A 83 17.56 2.00 0.23
N LEU A 84 16.38 1.44 -0.03
CA LEU A 84 15.65 1.69 -1.28
C LEU A 84 14.64 2.83 -1.13
N PHE A 85 14.26 3.18 0.09
CA PHE A 85 13.26 4.22 0.35
C PHE A 85 13.69 5.11 1.51
N GLN A 86 13.09 6.30 1.54
CA GLN A 86 13.36 7.28 2.57
C GLN A 86 12.46 7.07 3.79
N VAL A 87 12.97 7.40 4.96
CA VAL A 87 12.24 7.35 6.22
C VAL A 87 12.03 8.76 6.75
N PRO A 88 11.01 9.00 7.58
CA PRO A 88 10.03 8.05 8.10
C PRO A 88 8.95 7.70 7.08
N VAL A 89 8.32 6.54 7.26
CA VAL A 89 7.17 6.14 6.47
C VAL A 89 5.98 6.07 7.42
N LEU A 90 5.01 6.94 7.18
CA LEU A 90 3.89 7.12 8.10
C LEU A 90 2.56 6.85 7.36
N PRO A 91 1.91 5.72 7.66
CA PRO A 91 0.60 5.44 7.10
C PRO A 91 -0.44 6.46 7.55
N THR A 92 -1.36 6.80 6.66
CA THR A 92 -2.51 7.63 6.99
C THR A 92 -3.79 6.84 6.76
N TYR A 93 -4.83 7.20 7.51
CA TYR A 93 -6.07 6.46 7.54
C TYR A 93 -7.21 7.37 7.11
N HIS A 94 -8.07 6.85 6.23
CA HIS A 94 -9.18 7.62 5.68
C HIS A 94 -10.48 6.88 5.91
N GLU A 95 -11.46 7.55 6.46
CA GLU A 95 -12.83 7.05 6.46
C GLU A 95 -13.38 7.19 5.05
N ILE A 96 -14.18 6.22 4.64
CA ILE A 96 -14.74 6.24 3.30
C ILE A 96 -16.02 7.02 3.32
N SER A 97 -15.99 8.21 2.75
CA SER A 97 -17.19 9.02 2.57
C SER A 97 -18.00 8.59 1.34
N GLY A 98 -17.28 8.11 0.34
CA GLY A 98 -17.93 7.59 -0.86
C GLY A 98 -16.92 6.77 -1.66
N ILE A 99 -17.39 5.67 -2.22
CA ILE A 99 -16.57 4.81 -3.07
C ILE A 99 -17.49 4.16 -4.09
N GLY A 100 -16.98 3.96 -5.26
CA GLY A 100 -17.74 3.33 -6.31
C GLY A 100 -16.90 3.15 -7.56
N GLY A 101 -17.53 2.62 -8.56
CA GLY A 101 -16.88 2.42 -9.84
C GLY A 101 -17.85 1.81 -10.81
N LEU A 102 -17.42 1.76 -12.04
CA LEU A 102 -18.19 1.09 -13.09
C LEU A 102 -17.30 -0.02 -13.62
N ALA A 103 -17.73 -1.26 -13.45
CA ALA A 103 -16.96 -2.40 -13.94
C ALA A 103 -16.98 -2.38 -15.48
N PRO A 104 -15.83 -2.31 -16.15
CA PRO A 104 -15.82 -2.39 -17.62
C PRO A 104 -16.31 -3.76 -18.06
N ALA A 105 -17.03 -3.81 -19.16
CA ALA A 105 -17.47 -5.08 -19.73
C ALA A 105 -16.31 -6.02 -20.02
N SER A 106 -15.18 -5.47 -20.42
CA SER A 106 -13.96 -6.23 -20.69
C SER A 106 -13.31 -6.81 -19.44
N ALA A 107 -13.69 -6.33 -18.24
CA ALA A 107 -13.18 -6.89 -16.99
C ALA A 107 -13.96 -8.13 -16.55
N VAL A 108 -15.03 -8.44 -17.24
CA VAL A 108 -15.82 -9.63 -16.98
C VAL A 108 -15.34 -10.70 -17.95
N PRO A 109 -14.71 -11.75 -17.45
CA PRO A 109 -14.22 -12.81 -18.30
C PRO A 109 -15.33 -13.53 -19.05
#